data_61ac34fb11389fa7f721d7f7649d36c3
#
_entry.id   61ac34fb11389fa7f721d7f7649d36c3
#
_cell.length_a   1.000
_cell.length_b   1.000
_cell.length_c   1.000
_cell.angle_alpha   90.00
_cell.angle_beta   90.00
_cell.angle_gamma   90.00
#
_symmetry.space_group_name_H-M   'P 1'
#
loop_
_entity.id
_entity.type
_entity.pdbx_description
1 polymer ?
#
loop_
_entity_poly.entity_id
_entity_poly.type
_entity_poly.pdbx_seq_one_letter_code
_entity_poly.pdbx_strand_id
1 'polypeptide(L)'
;MSGHSKWNNIAKRKGANDAKKAKIFTKIGREMAIAIKEGGSANPDFNARLRDCIAKAKANNMPNDNIKRTLDKYSGANGQVDYEANNYEGYGVGGVAVVVETLTDNKNRTVADVRHLFDKYGAGLGASGCVSWQFDKKGVIIMESEGLDEDAVMMQALDAGAEDFLVEEGVFEIYSAPDEFSTVREALVKEGYTFAQTGRQ
;
A
#
# COMPACT_ATOMS: atom_id res chain seq x y z
N MET A 1 4.31 39.68 24.48
CA MET A 1 5.12 38.44 24.36
C MET A 1 4.29 37.27 23.80
N SER A 2 3.83 37.33 22.54
CA SER A 2 2.99 36.28 21.96
C SER A 2 3.58 35.58 20.71
N GLY A 3 4.86 35.84 20.37
CA GLY A 3 5.51 35.29 19.16
C GLY A 3 6.00 33.85 19.29
N HIS A 4 6.35 33.40 20.48
CA HIS A 4 6.93 32.06 20.70
C HIS A 4 5.90 30.92 20.66
N SER A 5 4.64 31.17 20.93
CA SER A 5 3.61 30.11 20.96
C SER A 5 3.18 29.66 19.54
N LYS A 6 3.15 30.60 18.58
CA LYS A 6 2.73 30.33 17.20
C LYS A 6 3.80 29.53 16.45
N TRP A 7 5.09 29.88 16.66
CA TRP A 7 6.22 29.16 16.09
C TRP A 7 6.35 27.73 16.65
N ASN A 8 6.21 27.56 17.98
CA ASN A 8 6.22 26.24 18.60
C ASN A 8 5.06 25.33 18.13
N ASN A 9 3.89 25.90 17.88
CA ASN A 9 2.76 25.14 17.34
C ASN A 9 2.99 24.75 15.87
N ILE A 10 3.59 25.60 15.06
CA ILE A 10 3.96 25.31 13.67
C ILE A 10 5.06 24.24 13.63
N ALA A 11 6.09 24.37 14.47
CA ALA A 11 7.18 23.39 14.56
C ALA A 11 6.68 22.02 15.02
N LYS A 12 5.78 21.94 16.01
CA LYS A 12 5.15 20.69 16.45
C LYS A 12 4.29 20.04 15.36
N ARG A 13 3.48 20.81 14.63
CA ARG A 13 2.67 20.30 13.51
C ARG A 13 3.53 19.83 12.35
N LYS A 14 4.60 20.54 12.02
CA LYS A 14 5.55 20.16 10.98
C LYS A 14 6.28 18.88 11.37
N GLY A 15 6.80 18.78 12.58
CA GLY A 15 7.47 17.57 13.08
C GLY A 15 6.55 16.33 13.12
N ALA A 16 5.28 16.50 13.49
CA ALA A 16 4.30 15.39 13.46
C ALA A 16 4.00 14.91 12.04
N ASN A 17 3.90 15.84 11.08
CA ASN A 17 3.70 15.49 9.66
C ASN A 17 4.95 14.84 9.06
N ASP A 18 6.14 15.32 9.41
CA ASP A 18 7.41 14.76 8.93
C ASP A 18 7.63 13.35 9.48
N ALA A 19 7.27 13.10 10.76
CA ALA A 19 7.33 11.77 11.36
C ALA A 19 6.34 10.78 10.69
N LYS A 20 5.13 11.23 10.34
CA LYS A 20 4.17 10.43 9.59
C LYS A 20 4.69 10.08 8.20
N LYS A 21 5.23 11.07 7.46
CA LYS A 21 5.85 10.85 6.13
C LYS A 21 7.03 9.89 6.21
N ALA A 22 7.91 10.03 7.21
CA ALA A 22 9.03 9.13 7.41
C ALA A 22 8.59 7.68 7.62
N LYS A 23 7.52 7.43 8.38
CA LYS A 23 6.94 6.09 8.56
C LYS A 23 6.41 5.52 7.23
N ILE A 24 5.70 6.34 6.45
CA ILE A 24 5.19 5.93 5.13
C ILE A 24 6.36 5.60 4.19
N PHE A 25 7.39 6.45 4.13
CA PHE A 25 8.57 6.21 3.29
C PHE A 25 9.33 4.95 3.70
N THR A 26 9.45 4.71 5.01
CA THR A 26 10.06 3.47 5.53
C THR A 26 9.27 2.24 5.10
N LYS A 27 7.93 2.29 5.18
CA LYS A 27 7.06 1.19 4.74
C LYS A 27 7.23 0.91 3.25
N ILE A 28 7.13 1.94 2.42
CA ILE A 28 7.29 1.82 0.97
C ILE A 28 8.69 1.30 0.61
N GLY A 29 9.74 1.79 1.28
CA GLY A 29 11.10 1.30 1.07
C GLY A 29 11.28 -0.19 1.36
N ARG A 30 10.59 -0.71 2.38
CA ARG A 30 10.56 -2.15 2.68
C ARG A 30 9.77 -2.93 1.62
N GLU A 31 8.65 -2.41 1.17
CA GLU A 31 7.86 -3.00 0.07
C GLU A 31 8.70 -3.09 -1.22
N MET A 32 9.47 -2.04 -1.55
CA MET A 32 10.42 -2.05 -2.67
C MET A 32 11.51 -3.12 -2.50
N ALA A 33 12.08 -3.25 -1.30
CA ALA A 33 13.10 -4.27 -1.02
C ALA A 33 12.59 -5.69 -1.28
N ILE A 34 11.36 -5.97 -0.86
CA ILE A 34 10.72 -7.28 -1.09
C ILE A 34 10.40 -7.47 -2.58
N ALA A 35 9.88 -6.43 -3.23
CA ALA A 35 9.62 -6.50 -4.67
C ALA A 35 10.89 -6.83 -5.46
N ILE A 36 12.04 -6.27 -5.08
CA ILE A 36 13.33 -6.59 -5.68
C ILE A 36 13.75 -8.04 -5.39
N LYS A 37 13.62 -8.48 -4.12
CA LYS A 37 14.01 -9.83 -3.70
C LYS A 37 13.17 -10.91 -4.41
N GLU A 38 11.86 -10.76 -4.45
CA GLU A 38 10.95 -11.73 -5.07
C GLU A 38 10.95 -11.66 -6.60
N GLY A 39 11.05 -10.47 -7.16
CA GLY A 39 11.09 -10.27 -8.62
C GLY A 39 12.48 -10.47 -9.24
N GLY A 40 13.53 -10.65 -8.42
CA GLY A 40 14.90 -10.88 -8.86
C GLY A 40 15.54 -9.73 -9.64
N SER A 41 14.88 -8.57 -9.74
CA SER A 41 15.36 -7.41 -10.49
C SER A 41 15.04 -6.10 -9.79
N ALA A 42 16.05 -5.23 -9.69
CA ALA A 42 15.90 -3.84 -9.23
C ALA A 42 15.50 -2.88 -10.38
N ASN A 43 15.34 -3.40 -11.59
CA ASN A 43 14.87 -2.61 -12.72
C ASN A 43 13.33 -2.70 -12.79
N PRO A 44 12.60 -1.56 -12.68
CA PRO A 44 11.13 -1.55 -12.72
C PRO A 44 10.55 -2.00 -14.07
N ASP A 45 11.33 -1.95 -15.17
CA ASP A 45 10.86 -2.41 -16.49
C ASP A 45 10.67 -3.93 -16.52
N PHE A 46 11.45 -4.66 -15.70
CA PHE A 46 11.41 -6.13 -15.60
C PHE A 46 10.74 -6.62 -14.30
N ASN A 47 10.18 -5.71 -13.48
CA ASN A 47 9.58 -6.04 -12.19
C ASN A 47 8.33 -5.19 -11.97
N ALA A 48 7.17 -5.74 -12.35
CA ALA A 48 5.88 -5.05 -12.25
C ALA A 48 5.55 -4.64 -10.80
N ARG A 49 5.83 -5.51 -9.81
CA ARG A 49 5.61 -5.21 -8.40
C ARG A 49 6.48 -4.04 -7.92
N LEU A 50 7.73 -3.96 -8.37
CA LEU A 50 8.62 -2.83 -8.06
C LEU A 50 8.12 -1.54 -8.70
N ARG A 51 7.59 -1.62 -9.93
CA ARG A 51 6.97 -0.49 -10.64
C ARG A 51 5.81 0.09 -9.84
N ASP A 52 4.94 -0.77 -9.31
CA ASP A 52 3.82 -0.35 -8.45
C ASP A 52 4.29 0.29 -7.16
N CYS A 53 5.32 -0.27 -6.51
CA CYS A 53 5.92 0.33 -5.31
C CYS A 53 6.50 1.73 -5.61
N ILE A 54 7.16 1.92 -6.75
CA ILE A 54 7.69 3.21 -7.18
C ILE A 54 6.56 4.21 -7.48
N ALA A 55 5.48 3.77 -8.14
CA ALA A 55 4.30 4.61 -8.37
C ALA A 55 3.68 5.07 -7.03
N LYS A 56 3.53 4.15 -6.07
CA LYS A 56 3.06 4.42 -4.71
C LYS A 56 4.00 5.40 -3.97
N ALA A 57 5.32 5.26 -4.14
CA ALA A 57 6.30 6.19 -3.57
C ALA A 57 6.11 7.61 -4.11
N LYS A 58 5.95 7.76 -5.43
CA LYS A 58 5.71 9.05 -6.08
C LYS A 58 4.39 9.67 -5.65
N ALA A 59 3.31 8.89 -5.57
CA ALA A 59 1.99 9.33 -5.09
C ALA A 59 2.04 9.84 -3.64
N ASN A 60 2.94 9.30 -2.81
CA ASN A 60 3.17 9.78 -1.44
C ASN A 60 4.23 10.89 -1.36
N ASN A 61 4.63 11.50 -2.48
CA ASN A 61 5.63 12.55 -2.57
C ASN A 61 7.00 12.15 -1.99
N MET A 62 7.41 10.88 -2.15
CA MET A 62 8.76 10.45 -1.82
C MET A 62 9.75 11.07 -2.81
N PRO A 63 10.80 11.75 -2.35
CA PRO A 63 11.82 12.32 -3.24
C PRO A 63 12.48 11.25 -4.13
N ASN A 64 12.74 11.58 -5.38
CA ASN A 64 13.38 10.65 -6.33
C ASN A 64 14.74 10.15 -5.82
N ASP A 65 15.50 10.97 -5.08
CA ASP A 65 16.77 10.57 -4.46
C ASP A 65 16.57 9.47 -3.41
N ASN A 66 15.45 9.49 -2.66
CA ASN A 66 15.13 8.44 -1.69
C ASN A 66 14.75 7.14 -2.39
N ILE A 67 13.98 7.23 -3.47
CA ILE A 67 13.65 6.07 -4.32
C ILE A 67 14.95 5.47 -4.87
N LYS A 68 15.80 6.28 -5.48
CA LYS A 68 17.09 5.85 -6.03
C LYS A 68 17.99 5.20 -4.99
N ARG A 69 18.18 5.83 -3.82
CA ARG A 69 18.98 5.25 -2.72
C ARG A 69 18.42 3.90 -2.27
N THR A 70 17.10 3.74 -2.25
CA THR A 70 16.46 2.47 -1.89
C THR A 70 16.75 1.41 -2.95
N LEU A 71 16.63 1.74 -4.23
CA LEU A 71 16.97 0.84 -5.32
C LEU A 71 18.45 0.44 -5.26
N ASP A 72 19.36 1.40 -5.13
CA ASP A 72 20.81 1.17 -5.07
C ASP A 72 21.19 0.27 -3.86
N LYS A 73 20.53 0.50 -2.72
CA LYS A 73 20.75 -0.30 -1.50
C LYS A 73 20.40 -1.77 -1.67
N TYR A 74 19.33 -2.07 -2.40
CA TYR A 74 18.82 -3.44 -2.53
C TYR A 74 19.15 -4.10 -3.87
N SER A 75 19.77 -3.39 -4.82
CA SER A 75 20.25 -3.93 -6.11
C SER A 75 21.61 -4.62 -6.03
N GLY A 76 22.41 -4.38 -4.98
CA GLY A 76 23.77 -4.93 -4.84
C GLY A 76 23.80 -6.29 -4.17
N ALA A 77 24.90 -7.02 -4.41
CA ALA A 77 25.17 -8.34 -3.78
C ALA A 77 25.20 -8.32 -2.23
N ASN A 78 25.34 -7.14 -1.63
CA ASN A 78 25.32 -6.90 -0.18
C ASN A 78 23.95 -6.40 0.34
N GLY A 79 22.94 -6.30 -0.51
CA GLY A 79 21.60 -5.81 -0.19
C GLY A 79 20.69 -6.84 0.48
N GLN A 80 21.24 -7.87 1.10
CA GLN A 80 20.48 -8.85 1.87
C GLN A 80 19.94 -8.24 3.17
N VAL A 81 18.79 -7.61 3.09
CA VAL A 81 17.93 -7.48 4.26
C VAL A 81 16.90 -8.60 4.14
N ASP A 82 16.95 -9.54 5.08
CA ASP A 82 16.00 -10.64 5.17
C ASP A 82 14.67 -10.13 5.74
N TYR A 83 13.93 -9.35 4.92
CA TYR A 83 12.54 -9.09 5.24
C TYR A 83 11.70 -10.32 4.90
N GLU A 84 10.90 -10.73 5.88
CA GLU A 84 9.88 -11.75 5.72
C GLU A 84 8.49 -11.11 5.73
N ALA A 85 7.65 -11.53 4.79
CA ALA A 85 6.23 -11.23 4.81
C ALA A 85 5.52 -12.26 5.71
N ASN A 86 4.72 -11.79 6.66
CA ASN A 86 3.94 -12.67 7.52
C ASN A 86 2.54 -12.07 7.69
N ASN A 87 1.53 -12.94 7.72
CA ASN A 87 0.14 -12.58 7.99
C ASN A 87 -0.25 -13.09 9.37
N TYR A 88 -0.93 -12.23 10.11
CA TYR A 88 -1.51 -12.53 11.41
C TYR A 88 -3.01 -12.31 11.34
N GLU A 89 -3.77 -13.16 12.00
CA GLU A 89 -5.21 -13.19 11.89
C GLU A 89 -5.86 -13.25 13.27
N GLY A 90 -7.04 -12.68 13.38
CA GLY A 90 -7.80 -12.73 14.62
C GLY A 90 -9.05 -11.87 14.55
N TYR A 91 -9.76 -11.83 15.67
CA TYR A 91 -10.95 -11.00 15.81
C TYR A 91 -10.64 -9.77 16.68
N GLY A 92 -11.05 -8.61 16.19
CA GLY A 92 -11.04 -7.36 16.93
C GLY A 92 -12.26 -7.19 17.83
N VAL A 93 -12.43 -6.00 18.38
CA VAL A 93 -13.59 -5.63 19.19
C VAL A 93 -14.88 -5.82 18.40
N GLY A 94 -15.90 -6.40 19.03
CA GLY A 94 -17.19 -6.64 18.39
C GLY A 94 -17.20 -7.81 17.38
N GLY A 95 -16.14 -8.63 17.34
CA GLY A 95 -16.06 -9.79 16.44
C GLY A 95 -15.68 -9.43 14.99
N VAL A 96 -15.10 -8.25 14.78
CA VAL A 96 -14.61 -7.84 13.46
C VAL A 96 -13.42 -8.70 13.08
N ALA A 97 -13.45 -9.34 11.90
CA ALA A 97 -12.33 -10.08 11.35
C ALA A 97 -11.18 -9.11 10.99
N VAL A 98 -9.97 -9.44 11.40
CA VAL A 98 -8.77 -8.61 11.16
C VAL A 98 -7.65 -9.48 10.62
N VAL A 99 -7.11 -9.09 9.45
CA VAL A 99 -5.87 -9.61 8.88
C VAL A 99 -4.80 -8.53 8.95
N VAL A 100 -3.63 -8.87 9.49
CA VAL A 100 -2.48 -7.96 9.61
C VAL A 100 -1.35 -8.47 8.73
N GLU A 101 -1.12 -7.83 7.59
CA GLU A 101 0.04 -8.10 6.75
C GLU A 101 1.26 -7.35 7.28
N THR A 102 2.35 -8.05 7.50
CA THR A 102 3.58 -7.46 8.04
C THR A 102 4.79 -7.76 7.17
N LEU A 103 5.73 -6.81 7.16
CA LEU A 103 7.06 -6.93 6.59
C LEU A 103 8.09 -6.67 7.68
N THR A 104 8.84 -7.67 8.06
CA THR A 104 9.76 -7.57 9.19
C THR A 104 11.09 -8.25 8.93
N ASP A 105 12.12 -7.68 9.54
CA ASP A 105 13.46 -8.25 9.67
C ASP A 105 13.59 -9.15 10.92
N ASN A 106 12.54 -9.18 11.80
CA ASN A 106 12.52 -9.98 13.00
C ASN A 106 11.10 -10.47 13.32
N LYS A 107 10.80 -11.68 12.87
CA LYS A 107 9.51 -12.34 13.04
C LYS A 107 9.11 -12.49 14.51
N ASN A 108 10.07 -12.84 15.38
CA ASN A 108 9.78 -13.07 16.80
C ASN A 108 9.35 -11.78 17.51
N ARG A 109 10.01 -10.66 17.23
CA ARG A 109 9.59 -9.35 17.76
C ARG A 109 8.20 -8.99 17.23
N THR A 110 7.97 -9.12 15.93
CA THR A 110 6.70 -8.74 15.31
C THR A 110 5.54 -9.58 15.83
N VAL A 111 5.69 -10.91 15.95
CA VAL A 111 4.60 -11.76 16.48
C VAL A 111 4.28 -11.42 17.94
N ALA A 112 5.28 -11.06 18.74
CA ALA A 112 5.05 -10.66 20.14
C ALA A 112 4.27 -9.34 20.22
N ASP A 113 4.64 -8.35 19.40
CA ASP A 113 3.97 -7.05 19.33
C ASP A 113 2.52 -7.18 18.84
N VAL A 114 2.31 -7.95 17.76
CA VAL A 114 0.97 -8.19 17.19
C VAL A 114 0.10 -8.94 18.21
N ARG A 115 0.62 -10.00 18.84
CA ARG A 115 -0.10 -10.74 19.89
C ARG A 115 -0.51 -9.83 21.02
N HIS A 116 0.42 -9.01 21.53
CA HIS A 116 0.12 -8.06 22.60
C HIS A 116 -1.03 -7.11 22.23
N LEU A 117 -1.08 -6.63 20.98
CA LEU A 117 -2.15 -5.75 20.53
C LEU A 117 -3.49 -6.49 20.41
N PHE A 118 -3.50 -7.71 19.89
CA PHE A 118 -4.72 -8.53 19.84
C PHE A 118 -5.23 -8.88 21.24
N ASP A 119 -4.34 -9.25 22.17
CA ASP A 119 -4.72 -9.54 23.55
C ASP A 119 -5.27 -8.32 24.29
N LYS A 120 -4.73 -7.14 23.98
CA LYS A 120 -5.14 -5.88 24.62
C LYS A 120 -6.44 -5.29 24.07
N TYR A 121 -6.66 -5.38 22.75
CA TYR A 121 -7.74 -4.68 22.07
C TYR A 121 -8.72 -5.60 21.33
N GLY A 122 -8.50 -6.90 21.32
CA GLY A 122 -9.29 -7.87 20.59
C GLY A 122 -9.63 -9.10 21.42
N ALA A 123 -9.87 -10.21 20.73
CA ALA A 123 -10.16 -11.52 21.34
C ALA A 123 -8.95 -12.47 21.34
N GLY A 124 -7.74 -11.92 21.20
CA GLY A 124 -6.51 -12.69 21.06
C GLY A 124 -6.13 -12.95 19.60
N LEU A 125 -4.84 -13.30 19.40
CA LEU A 125 -4.33 -13.68 18.09
C LEU A 125 -4.84 -15.08 17.74
N GLY A 126 -5.51 -15.19 16.58
CA GLY A 126 -6.06 -16.44 16.08
C GLY A 126 -5.00 -17.35 15.41
N ALA A 127 -5.43 -18.55 15.06
CA ALA A 127 -4.64 -19.42 14.20
C ALA A 127 -4.69 -18.92 12.74
N SER A 128 -3.67 -19.26 11.96
CA SER A 128 -3.65 -18.96 10.52
C SER A 128 -4.87 -19.59 9.84
N GLY A 129 -5.55 -18.83 8.99
CA GLY A 129 -6.77 -19.25 8.30
C GLY A 129 -8.06 -19.02 9.07
N CYS A 130 -8.02 -18.47 10.30
CA CYS A 130 -9.23 -18.31 11.11
C CYS A 130 -10.18 -17.23 10.58
N VAL A 131 -9.69 -16.23 9.85
CA VAL A 131 -10.52 -15.17 9.26
C VAL A 131 -10.18 -14.89 7.80
N SER A 132 -9.03 -15.30 7.28
CA SER A 132 -8.57 -14.97 5.92
C SER A 132 -9.50 -15.48 4.82
N TRP A 133 -10.27 -16.53 5.08
CA TRP A 133 -11.30 -17.04 4.18
C TRP A 133 -12.45 -16.04 3.90
N GLN A 134 -12.57 -14.98 4.70
CA GLN A 134 -13.55 -13.91 4.53
C GLN A 134 -13.03 -12.77 3.62
N PHE A 135 -11.78 -12.83 3.16
CA PHE A 135 -11.14 -11.77 2.41
C PHE A 135 -10.64 -12.29 1.06
N ASP A 136 -11.00 -11.59 0.01
CA ASP A 136 -10.44 -11.79 -1.33
C ASP A 136 -9.46 -10.65 -1.64
N LYS A 137 -8.26 -11.02 -2.10
CA LYS A 137 -7.27 -10.02 -2.50
C LYS A 137 -7.61 -9.49 -3.87
N LYS A 138 -7.79 -8.17 -3.98
CA LYS A 138 -8.16 -7.47 -5.22
C LYS A 138 -7.20 -6.31 -5.51
N GLY A 139 -7.06 -6.00 -6.79
CA GLY A 139 -6.59 -4.70 -7.23
C GLY A 139 -7.74 -3.70 -7.13
N VAL A 140 -7.54 -2.56 -6.49
CA VAL A 140 -8.58 -1.53 -6.32
C VAL A 140 -8.07 -0.20 -6.86
N ILE A 141 -8.86 0.42 -7.72
CA ILE A 141 -8.63 1.76 -8.26
C ILE A 141 -9.85 2.59 -7.93
N ILE A 142 -9.65 3.71 -7.23
CA ILE A 142 -10.70 4.66 -6.87
C ILE A 142 -10.40 5.96 -7.60
N MET A 143 -11.38 6.48 -8.34
CA MET A 143 -11.30 7.77 -9.03
C MET A 143 -12.52 8.62 -8.72
N GLU A 144 -12.34 9.96 -8.74
CA GLU A 144 -13.46 10.89 -8.63
C GLU A 144 -14.31 10.82 -9.89
N SER A 145 -15.63 10.75 -9.74
CA SER A 145 -16.57 10.62 -10.87
C SER A 145 -16.97 11.95 -11.48
N GLU A 146 -16.63 13.09 -10.84
CA GLU A 146 -17.04 14.41 -11.28
C GLU A 146 -16.51 14.72 -12.70
N GLY A 147 -17.44 14.98 -13.62
CA GLY A 147 -17.12 15.33 -15.02
C GLY A 147 -16.71 14.15 -15.90
N LEU A 148 -16.80 12.92 -15.40
CA LEU A 148 -16.52 11.71 -16.18
C LEU A 148 -17.82 11.06 -16.67
N ASP A 149 -17.75 10.43 -17.84
CA ASP A 149 -18.81 9.61 -18.39
C ASP A 149 -18.66 8.17 -17.81
N GLU A 150 -19.67 7.75 -17.04
CA GLU A 150 -19.69 6.47 -16.35
C GLU A 150 -19.56 5.28 -17.31
N ASP A 151 -20.36 5.28 -18.40
CA ASP A 151 -20.37 4.19 -19.36
C ASP A 151 -19.02 4.08 -20.09
N ALA A 152 -18.41 5.22 -20.44
CA ALA A 152 -17.10 5.23 -21.08
C ALA A 152 -16.00 4.70 -20.16
N VAL A 153 -15.96 5.13 -18.88
CA VAL A 153 -14.97 4.65 -17.90
C VAL A 153 -15.15 3.16 -17.63
N MET A 154 -16.41 2.72 -17.44
CA MET A 154 -16.73 1.32 -17.21
C MET A 154 -16.27 0.43 -18.37
N MET A 155 -16.61 0.78 -19.61
CA MET A 155 -16.19 0.02 -20.79
C MET A 155 -14.67 -0.08 -20.88
N GLN A 156 -13.96 1.02 -20.71
CA GLN A 156 -12.50 1.05 -20.79
C GLN A 156 -11.84 0.23 -19.65
N ALA A 157 -12.41 0.27 -18.45
CA ALA A 157 -11.92 -0.53 -17.33
C ALA A 157 -12.11 -2.04 -17.58
N LEU A 158 -13.29 -2.45 -18.05
CA LEU A 158 -13.59 -3.85 -18.35
C LEU A 158 -12.76 -4.37 -19.52
N ASP A 159 -12.60 -3.57 -20.58
CA ASP A 159 -11.74 -3.91 -21.73
C ASP A 159 -10.26 -4.06 -21.32
N ALA A 160 -9.84 -3.32 -20.29
CA ALA A 160 -8.49 -3.42 -19.74
C ALA A 160 -8.29 -4.62 -18.80
N GLY A 161 -9.35 -5.37 -18.46
CA GLY A 161 -9.29 -6.56 -17.60
C GLY A 161 -9.79 -6.33 -16.17
N ALA A 162 -10.58 -5.27 -15.91
CA ALA A 162 -11.28 -5.14 -14.64
C ALA A 162 -12.34 -6.23 -14.49
N GLU A 163 -12.52 -6.73 -13.27
CA GLU A 163 -13.52 -7.75 -12.93
C GLU A 163 -14.85 -7.14 -12.51
N ASP A 164 -14.80 -5.95 -11.90
CA ASP A 164 -15.98 -5.27 -11.40
C ASP A 164 -15.81 -3.75 -11.43
N PHE A 165 -16.94 -3.05 -11.52
CA PHE A 165 -17.01 -1.60 -11.55
C PHE A 165 -18.22 -1.15 -10.71
N LEU A 166 -17.95 -0.42 -9.64
CA LEU A 166 -18.97 0.09 -8.74
C LEU A 166 -19.05 1.62 -8.81
N VAL A 167 -20.27 2.12 -8.75
CA VAL A 167 -20.57 3.55 -8.70
C VAL A 167 -21.03 3.89 -7.30
N GLU A 168 -20.23 4.68 -6.60
CA GLU A 168 -20.54 5.20 -5.28
C GLU A 168 -20.70 6.72 -5.33
N GLU A 169 -21.20 7.33 -4.27
CA GLU A 169 -21.42 8.77 -4.24
C GLU A 169 -20.11 9.55 -4.46
N GLY A 170 -19.97 10.11 -5.67
CA GLY A 170 -18.83 10.93 -6.07
C GLY A 170 -17.58 10.19 -6.51
N VAL A 171 -17.59 8.85 -6.56
CA VAL A 171 -16.42 8.05 -6.98
C VAL A 171 -16.83 6.84 -7.82
N PHE A 172 -15.89 6.39 -8.66
CA PHE A 172 -15.91 5.07 -9.28
C PHE A 172 -14.89 4.18 -8.59
N GLU A 173 -15.31 2.95 -8.25
CA GLU A 173 -14.44 1.92 -7.70
C GLU A 173 -14.29 0.79 -8.73
N ILE A 174 -13.06 0.52 -9.14
CA ILE A 174 -12.73 -0.47 -10.16
C ILE A 174 -11.92 -1.57 -9.50
N TYR A 175 -12.37 -2.82 -9.68
CA TYR A 175 -11.76 -4.01 -9.10
C TYR A 175 -11.15 -4.89 -10.19
N SER A 176 -10.01 -5.47 -9.89
CA SER A 176 -9.30 -6.41 -10.78
C SER A 176 -8.69 -7.56 -9.99
N ALA A 177 -8.30 -8.62 -10.68
CA ALA A 177 -7.37 -9.59 -10.10
C ALA A 177 -6.06 -8.89 -9.71
N PRO A 178 -5.36 -9.34 -8.64
CA PRO A 178 -4.13 -8.69 -8.16
C PRO A 178 -3.01 -8.64 -9.19
N ASP A 179 -2.93 -9.61 -10.09
CA ASP A 179 -1.97 -9.69 -11.19
C ASP A 179 -2.32 -8.77 -12.36
N GLU A 180 -3.61 -8.55 -12.63
CA GLU A 180 -4.09 -7.63 -13.67
C GLU A 180 -4.14 -6.16 -13.23
N PHE A 181 -3.98 -5.86 -11.95
CA PHE A 181 -4.07 -4.51 -11.41
C PHE A 181 -3.20 -3.49 -12.15
N SER A 182 -1.96 -3.85 -12.46
CA SER A 182 -1.03 -2.95 -13.15
C SER A 182 -1.48 -2.68 -14.59
N THR A 183 -2.00 -3.70 -15.28
CA THR A 183 -2.51 -3.61 -16.66
C THR A 183 -3.70 -2.65 -16.73
N VAL A 184 -4.68 -2.86 -15.85
CA VAL A 184 -5.88 -2.00 -15.78
C VAL A 184 -5.50 -0.56 -15.45
N ARG A 185 -4.65 -0.36 -14.43
CA ARG A 185 -4.21 0.98 -14.06
C ARG A 185 -3.47 1.70 -15.19
N GLU A 186 -2.55 1.03 -15.88
CA GLU A 186 -1.77 1.63 -16.97
C GLU A 186 -2.67 1.96 -18.19
N ALA A 187 -3.66 1.13 -18.48
CA ALA A 187 -4.64 1.40 -19.52
C ALA A 187 -5.44 2.67 -19.22
N LEU A 188 -5.99 2.79 -18.01
CA LEU A 188 -6.75 3.97 -17.61
C LEU A 188 -5.88 5.25 -17.55
N VAL A 189 -4.59 5.15 -17.17
CA VAL A 189 -3.66 6.29 -17.25
C VAL A 189 -3.44 6.76 -18.69
N LYS A 190 -3.37 5.84 -19.66
CA LYS A 190 -3.21 6.18 -21.08
C LYS A 190 -4.42 6.94 -21.64
N GLU A 191 -5.61 6.62 -21.12
CA GLU A 191 -6.84 7.35 -21.46
C GLU A 191 -6.95 8.72 -20.76
N GLY A 192 -5.99 9.06 -19.89
CA GLY A 192 -5.89 10.37 -19.24
C GLY A 192 -6.56 10.45 -17.88
N TYR A 193 -7.03 9.33 -17.31
CA TYR A 193 -7.66 9.33 -15.98
C TYR A 193 -6.67 9.52 -14.86
N THR A 194 -7.13 10.17 -13.80
CA THR A 194 -6.40 10.37 -12.54
C THR A 194 -7.11 9.62 -11.41
N PHE A 195 -6.35 9.17 -10.42
CA PHE A 195 -6.87 8.33 -9.35
C PHE A 195 -6.75 9.02 -8.00
N ALA A 196 -7.81 8.94 -7.19
CA ALA A 196 -7.80 9.35 -5.80
C ALA A 196 -7.00 8.35 -4.96
N GLN A 197 -7.16 7.05 -5.23
CA GLN A 197 -6.45 5.97 -4.56
C GLN A 197 -6.24 4.77 -5.49
N THR A 198 -5.10 4.11 -5.37
CA THR A 198 -4.83 2.84 -6.06
C THR A 198 -4.04 1.90 -5.16
N GLY A 199 -4.30 0.59 -5.23
CA GLY A 199 -3.55 -0.42 -4.47
C GLY A 199 -4.14 -1.82 -4.63
N ARG A 200 -3.36 -2.81 -4.15
CA ARG A 200 -3.85 -4.17 -3.94
C ARG A 200 -4.32 -4.27 -2.49
N GLN A 201 -5.55 -4.66 -2.28
CA GLN A 201 -6.19 -4.80 -0.97
C GLN A 201 -6.70 -6.21 -0.74
#